data_25f6b16c4551f56135ce143f6da56cbc
#
_entry.id   25f6b16c4551f56135ce143f6da56cbc
#
_cell.length_a   1.000
_cell.length_b   1.000
_cell.length_c   1.000
_cell.angle_alpha   90.00
_cell.angle_beta   90.00
_cell.angle_gamma   90.00
#
_symmetry.space_group_name_H-M   'P 1'
#
loop_
_entity.id
_entity.type
_entity.pdbx_description
1 polymer ?
#
loop_
_entity_poly.entity_id
_entity_poly.type
_entity_poly.pdbx_seq_one_letter_code
_entity_poly.pdbx_strand_id
1 'polypeptide(L)'
;MSLVVAKDKKPMLYGQDTVKVLEFLGVYLENEFIGISLKNVLEISKILEIFPVPLTPNYIKGVINLRGEILPVVSVKEMIGVKENVEPTRLIILETNFGKLSILVDSVYGVVKIAEDNLEPNPMTSVYSDYLSNVAQIHQGFISILDLDKLFPPIEEE
;
A
#
# COMPACT_ATOMS: atom_id res chain seq x y z
N MET A 1 8.46 -12.95 10.06
CA MET A 1 8.30 -11.70 9.31
C MET A 1 9.67 -11.18 8.92
N SER A 2 9.85 -10.94 7.64
CA SER A 2 11.12 -10.43 7.14
C SER A 2 11.22 -8.93 7.30
N LEU A 3 12.42 -8.46 7.63
CA LEU A 3 12.68 -7.06 7.80
C LEU A 3 13.76 -6.65 6.81
N VAL A 4 13.47 -5.65 5.99
CA VAL A 4 14.40 -5.17 4.97
C VAL A 4 14.73 -3.71 5.26
N VAL A 5 16.00 -3.38 5.14
CA VAL A 5 16.50 -2.03 5.38
C VAL A 5 17.01 -1.47 4.05
N ALA A 6 16.79 -0.18 3.82
CA ALA A 6 17.24 0.50 2.61
C ALA A 6 18.73 0.33 2.42
N LYS A 7 19.12 0.07 1.18
CA LYS A 7 20.44 -0.43 0.81
C LYS A 7 21.54 0.60 0.96
N ASP A 8 21.29 1.83 0.57
CA ASP A 8 22.35 2.81 0.31
C ASP A 8 22.59 3.79 1.44
N LYS A 9 21.87 3.65 2.53
CA LYS A 9 22.04 4.55 3.66
C LYS A 9 22.39 3.77 4.91
N LYS A 10 23.40 4.25 5.60
CA LYS A 10 23.77 3.70 6.89
C LYS A 10 22.96 4.41 7.96
N PRO A 11 22.54 3.69 9.01
CA PRO A 11 21.93 4.35 10.15
C PRO A 11 22.94 5.31 10.78
N MET A 12 22.44 6.38 11.32
CA MET A 12 23.26 7.33 12.06
C MET A 12 23.74 6.69 13.35
N LEU A 13 25.04 6.72 13.57
CA LEU A 13 25.63 6.06 14.72
C LEU A 13 25.81 6.99 15.91
N TYR A 14 25.82 8.28 15.69
CA TYR A 14 26.14 9.25 16.71
C TYR A 14 25.07 10.30 16.74
N GLY A 15 24.30 10.22 17.66
CA GLY A 15 23.07 10.79 18.05
C GLY A 15 22.76 12.24 17.90
N GLN A 16 23.45 12.96 17.10
CA GLN A 16 23.06 14.33 16.99
C GLN A 16 22.03 14.55 15.91
N ASP A 17 22.17 13.78 14.85
CA ASP A 17 21.21 13.82 13.74
C ASP A 17 20.68 12.41 13.57
N THR A 18 19.55 12.15 14.18
CA THR A 18 18.91 10.85 14.02
C THR A 18 18.18 10.83 12.68
N VAL A 19 18.49 9.85 11.86
CA VAL A 19 17.74 9.59 10.65
C VAL A 19 16.38 9.05 11.04
N LYS A 20 15.33 9.68 10.55
CA LYS A 20 13.99 9.17 10.74
C LYS A 20 13.81 7.93 9.88
N VAL A 21 13.35 6.84 10.49
CA VAL A 21 13.09 5.59 9.80
C VAL A 21 11.58 5.42 9.68
N LEU A 22 11.12 5.17 8.47
CA LEU A 22 9.72 4.94 8.18
C LEU A 22 9.49 3.44 7.97
N GLU A 23 8.34 2.97 8.39
CA GLU A 23 7.99 1.56 8.26
C GLU A 23 6.86 1.39 7.26
N PHE A 24 7.01 0.41 6.39
CA PHE A 24 6.03 0.09 5.37
C PHE A 24 5.72 -1.39 5.38
N LEU A 25 4.49 -1.71 5.02
CA LEU A 25 4.15 -3.09 4.69
C LEU A 25 4.48 -3.30 3.21
N GLY A 26 5.41 -4.21 2.94
CA GLY A 26 5.75 -4.57 1.57
C GLY A 26 4.75 -5.58 1.04
N VAL A 27 4.16 -5.29 -0.08
CA VAL A 27 3.20 -6.17 -0.76
C VAL A 27 3.54 -6.23 -2.24
N TYR A 28 3.01 -7.24 -2.91
CA TYR A 28 3.14 -7.36 -4.37
C TYR A 28 1.80 -7.10 -5.03
N LEU A 29 1.84 -6.25 -6.05
CA LEU A 29 0.73 -6.00 -6.98
C LEU A 29 1.27 -6.27 -8.37
N GLU A 30 0.84 -7.37 -8.97
CA GLU A 30 1.43 -7.94 -10.17
C GLU A 30 2.91 -8.20 -9.89
N ASN A 31 3.82 -7.66 -10.64
CA ASN A 31 5.24 -7.84 -10.38
C ASN A 31 5.86 -6.65 -9.66
N GLU A 32 5.05 -5.71 -9.21
CA GLU A 32 5.54 -4.51 -8.54
C GLU A 32 5.61 -4.71 -7.04
N PHE A 33 6.72 -4.30 -6.44
CA PHE A 33 6.90 -4.31 -4.99
C PHE A 33 6.48 -2.96 -4.44
N ILE A 34 5.42 -2.96 -3.66
CA ILE A 34 4.74 -1.74 -3.21
C ILE A 34 4.83 -1.65 -1.70
N GLY A 35 5.11 -0.44 -1.21
CA GLY A 35 5.10 -0.17 0.22
C GLY A 35 3.85 0.60 0.65
N ILE A 36 3.20 0.12 1.68
CA ILE A 36 2.04 0.78 2.28
C ILE A 36 2.46 1.23 3.66
N SER A 37 2.24 2.51 3.98
CA SER A 37 2.63 3.04 5.29
C SER A 37 2.03 2.17 6.40
N LEU A 38 2.88 1.66 7.27
CA LEU A 38 2.46 0.73 8.31
C LEU A 38 1.50 1.38 9.30
N LYS A 39 1.60 2.67 9.49
CA LYS A 39 0.68 3.40 10.38
C LYS A 39 -0.77 3.37 9.91
N ASN A 40 -0.99 3.12 8.63
CA ASN A 40 -2.34 3.01 8.06
C ASN A 40 -2.87 1.59 8.05
N VAL A 41 -2.01 0.60 8.30
CA VAL A 41 -2.39 -0.82 8.25
C VAL A 41 -2.99 -1.23 9.57
N LEU A 42 -4.23 -1.68 9.55
CA LEU A 42 -4.92 -2.17 10.75
C LEU A 42 -4.78 -3.67 10.89
N GLU A 43 -4.83 -4.38 9.77
CA GLU A 43 -4.85 -5.84 9.81
C GLU A 43 -4.51 -6.41 8.44
N ILE A 44 -3.88 -7.58 8.43
CA ILE A 44 -3.67 -8.38 7.22
C ILE A 44 -4.58 -9.60 7.35
N SER A 45 -5.45 -9.81 6.37
CA SER A 45 -6.43 -10.89 6.41
C SER A 45 -6.32 -11.77 5.17
N LYS A 46 -6.71 -13.01 5.31
CA LYS A 46 -7.02 -13.82 4.14
C LYS A 46 -8.25 -13.25 3.45
N ILE A 47 -8.49 -13.68 2.21
CA ILE A 47 -9.66 -13.21 1.47
C ILE A 47 -10.92 -13.73 2.16
N LEU A 48 -11.77 -12.80 2.56
CA LEU A 48 -13.09 -13.10 3.08
C LEU A 48 -14.10 -13.09 1.94
N GLU A 49 -15.30 -13.58 2.21
CA GLU A 49 -16.35 -13.53 1.20
C GLU A 49 -16.68 -12.09 0.83
N ILE A 50 -16.67 -11.79 -0.44
CA ILE A 50 -16.92 -10.45 -0.97
C ILE A 50 -18.32 -10.43 -1.55
N PHE A 51 -19.15 -9.52 -1.03
CA PHE A 51 -20.52 -9.34 -1.47
C PHE A 51 -20.56 -8.19 -2.47
N PRO A 52 -20.91 -8.43 -3.75
CA PRO A 52 -20.95 -7.37 -4.75
C PRO A 52 -21.96 -6.29 -4.38
N VAL A 53 -21.64 -5.05 -4.72
CA VAL A 53 -22.53 -3.90 -4.54
C VAL A 53 -22.86 -3.33 -5.92
N PRO A 54 -24.14 -3.13 -6.26
CA PRO A 54 -24.48 -2.61 -7.57
C PRO A 54 -24.15 -1.15 -7.72
N LEU A 55 -23.95 -0.72 -8.98
CA LEU A 55 -23.78 0.68 -9.35
C LEU A 55 -22.52 1.34 -8.73
N THR A 56 -21.48 0.55 -8.56
CA THR A 56 -20.18 1.05 -8.11
C THR A 56 -19.17 0.98 -9.25
N PRO A 57 -18.09 1.79 -9.20
CA PRO A 57 -16.99 1.65 -10.16
C PRO A 57 -16.39 0.24 -10.12
N ASN A 58 -15.75 -0.15 -11.21
CA ASN A 58 -15.18 -1.51 -11.35
C ASN A 58 -14.13 -1.82 -10.28
N TYR A 59 -13.41 -0.82 -9.78
CA TYR A 59 -12.38 -1.06 -8.76
C TYR A 59 -12.97 -1.35 -7.38
N ILE A 60 -14.26 -1.09 -7.16
CA ILE A 60 -14.95 -1.53 -5.94
C ILE A 60 -15.48 -2.94 -6.20
N LYS A 61 -14.84 -3.92 -5.57
CA LYS A 61 -15.19 -5.32 -5.79
C LYS A 61 -16.40 -5.75 -4.99
N GLY A 62 -16.77 -4.97 -3.98
CA GLY A 62 -17.91 -5.24 -3.12
C GLY A 62 -17.59 -4.86 -1.68
N VAL A 63 -18.20 -5.55 -0.75
CA VAL A 63 -17.98 -5.34 0.68
C VAL A 63 -17.69 -6.66 1.36
N ILE A 64 -16.99 -6.59 2.49
CA ILE A 64 -16.77 -7.71 3.38
C ILE A 64 -17.41 -7.41 4.72
N ASN A 65 -17.70 -8.46 5.46
CA ASN A 65 -18.09 -8.34 6.87
C ASN A 65 -16.90 -8.77 7.71
N LEU A 66 -16.24 -7.81 8.34
CA LEU A 66 -15.11 -8.07 9.20
C LEU A 66 -15.58 -7.92 10.64
N ARG A 67 -15.91 -9.05 11.27
CA ARG A 67 -16.36 -9.07 12.67
C ARG A 67 -17.50 -8.09 12.94
N GLY A 68 -18.48 -8.07 12.04
CA GLY A 68 -19.68 -7.22 12.18
C GLY A 68 -19.53 -5.84 11.57
N GLU A 69 -18.35 -5.47 11.08
CA GLU A 69 -18.13 -4.20 10.42
C GLU A 69 -18.10 -4.41 8.91
N ILE A 70 -18.87 -3.61 8.19
CA ILE A 70 -18.97 -3.71 6.73
C ILE A 70 -17.94 -2.77 6.13
N LEU A 71 -17.01 -3.31 5.36
CA LEU A 71 -15.92 -2.54 4.76
C LEU A 71 -15.92 -2.73 3.25
N PRO A 72 -15.66 -1.65 2.48
CA PRO A 72 -15.48 -1.80 1.04
C PRO A 72 -14.21 -2.55 0.71
N VAL A 73 -14.23 -3.27 -0.41
CA VAL A 73 -13.08 -3.99 -0.96
C VAL A 73 -12.68 -3.31 -2.26
N VAL A 74 -11.47 -2.82 -2.30
CA VAL A 74 -10.95 -2.06 -3.43
C VAL A 74 -9.86 -2.84 -4.14
N SER A 75 -9.92 -2.91 -5.46
CA SER A 75 -8.81 -3.37 -6.28
C SER A 75 -7.97 -2.18 -6.69
N VAL A 76 -6.82 -2.02 -6.08
CA VAL A 76 -5.89 -0.95 -6.44
C VAL A 76 -5.43 -1.11 -7.88
N LYS A 77 -5.21 -2.34 -8.33
CA LYS A 77 -4.81 -2.60 -9.72
C LYS A 77 -5.84 -2.06 -10.72
N GLU A 78 -7.10 -2.33 -10.50
CA GLU A 78 -8.15 -1.79 -11.38
C GLU A 78 -8.29 -0.29 -11.24
N MET A 79 -8.11 0.24 -10.04
CA MET A 79 -8.22 1.66 -9.78
C MET A 79 -7.20 2.47 -10.57
N ILE A 80 -5.99 1.96 -10.69
CA ILE A 80 -4.91 2.62 -11.43
C ILE A 80 -4.79 2.13 -12.88
N GLY A 81 -5.67 1.26 -13.31
CA GLY A 81 -5.73 0.82 -14.71
C GLY A 81 -4.77 -0.29 -15.09
N VAL A 82 -4.32 -1.08 -14.14
CA VAL A 82 -3.41 -2.19 -14.38
C VAL A 82 -4.19 -3.46 -14.62
N LYS A 83 -3.80 -4.19 -15.66
CA LYS A 83 -4.44 -5.46 -15.96
C LYS A 83 -4.11 -6.49 -14.87
N GLU A 84 -5.14 -7.14 -14.37
CA GLU A 84 -5.00 -8.15 -13.34
C GLU A 84 -4.71 -9.51 -13.97
N ASN A 85 -3.48 -10.00 -13.78
CA ASN A 85 -3.06 -11.32 -14.25
C ASN A 85 -2.77 -12.26 -13.08
N VAL A 86 -2.47 -11.72 -11.91
CA VAL A 86 -2.19 -12.48 -10.69
C VAL A 86 -3.40 -12.39 -9.79
N GLU A 87 -3.85 -13.53 -9.28
CA GLU A 87 -4.97 -13.58 -8.37
C GLU A 87 -4.58 -13.06 -7.00
N PRO A 88 -5.31 -12.09 -6.45
CA PRO A 88 -5.04 -11.62 -5.09
C PRO A 88 -5.24 -12.73 -4.07
N THR A 89 -4.41 -12.74 -3.02
CA THR A 89 -4.51 -13.75 -1.97
C THR A 89 -4.72 -13.19 -0.58
N ARG A 90 -4.64 -11.87 -0.41
CA ARG A 90 -4.78 -11.25 0.91
C ARG A 90 -5.56 -9.95 0.82
N LEU A 91 -6.19 -9.61 1.93
CA LEU A 91 -6.80 -8.30 2.15
C LEU A 91 -5.94 -7.53 3.16
N ILE A 92 -5.72 -6.27 2.88
CA ILE A 92 -5.09 -5.36 3.83
C ILE A 92 -6.16 -4.38 4.29
N ILE A 93 -6.42 -4.38 5.58
CA ILE A 93 -7.42 -3.48 6.17
C ILE A 93 -6.70 -2.19 6.50
N LEU A 94 -7.19 -1.09 5.98
CA LEU A 94 -6.54 0.21 6.09
C LEU A 94 -7.45 1.23 6.74
N GLU A 95 -6.83 2.12 7.50
CA GLU A 95 -7.46 3.37 7.90
C GLU A 95 -6.94 4.47 6.98
N THR A 96 -7.83 5.13 6.27
CA THR A 96 -7.49 6.17 5.30
C THR A 96 -8.26 7.44 5.61
N ASN A 97 -7.94 8.52 4.91
CA ASN A 97 -8.71 9.76 5.05
C ASN A 97 -10.15 9.61 4.56
N PHE A 98 -10.40 8.68 3.66
CA PHE A 98 -11.76 8.32 3.23
C PHE A 98 -12.50 7.57 4.35
N GLY A 99 -11.77 6.82 5.17
CA GLY A 99 -12.31 5.96 6.21
C GLY A 99 -11.66 4.60 6.17
N LYS A 100 -12.26 3.66 6.87
CA LYS A 100 -11.75 2.29 6.94
C LYS A 100 -12.21 1.51 5.70
N LEU A 101 -11.26 0.84 5.06
CA LEU A 101 -11.52 0.04 3.87
C LEU A 101 -10.53 -1.12 3.79
N SER A 102 -10.72 -1.98 2.81
CA SER A 102 -9.76 -3.04 2.53
C SER A 102 -9.29 -2.97 1.09
N ILE A 103 -8.06 -3.37 0.86
CA ILE A 103 -7.52 -3.51 -0.49
C ILE A 103 -7.07 -4.93 -0.72
N LEU A 104 -7.17 -5.36 -1.98
CA LEU A 104 -6.69 -6.66 -2.42
C LEU A 104 -5.22 -6.55 -2.80
N VAL A 105 -4.41 -7.48 -2.31
CA VAL A 105 -3.00 -7.58 -2.72
C VAL A 105 -2.70 -9.02 -3.14
N ASP A 106 -1.70 -9.18 -4.01
CA ASP A 106 -1.36 -10.51 -4.51
C ASP A 106 -0.66 -11.34 -3.45
N SER A 107 0.27 -10.72 -2.73
CA SER A 107 0.94 -11.36 -1.60
C SER A 107 1.55 -10.31 -0.70
N VAL A 108 1.90 -10.73 0.51
CA VAL A 108 2.52 -9.86 1.51
C VAL A 108 3.96 -10.32 1.72
N TYR A 109 4.88 -9.39 1.66
CA TYR A 109 6.29 -9.66 1.94
C TYR A 109 6.58 -9.56 3.43
N GLY A 110 6.19 -8.46 4.04
CA GLY A 110 6.48 -8.17 5.44
C GLY A 110 6.80 -6.71 5.66
N VAL A 111 7.36 -6.39 6.80
CA VAL A 111 7.71 -5.02 7.16
C VAL A 111 9.04 -4.63 6.52
N VAL A 112 9.07 -3.44 5.92
CA VAL A 112 10.26 -2.86 5.32
C VAL A 112 10.52 -1.54 6.04
N LYS A 113 11.75 -1.37 6.54
CA LYS A 113 12.18 -0.12 7.17
C LYS A 113 13.04 0.64 6.19
N ILE A 114 12.71 1.90 5.98
CA ILE A 114 13.40 2.76 5.03
C ILE A 114 13.72 4.08 5.72
N ALA A 115 15.01 4.48 5.67
CA ALA A 115 15.38 5.80 6.13
C ALA A 115 14.70 6.85 5.26
N GLU A 116 14.13 7.86 5.87
CA GLU A 116 13.41 8.90 5.15
C GLU A 116 14.26 9.52 4.04
N ASP A 117 15.57 9.69 4.30
CA ASP A 117 16.51 10.24 3.33
C ASP A 117 16.67 9.37 2.08
N ASN A 118 16.30 8.11 2.15
CA ASN A 118 16.38 7.19 1.00
C ASN A 118 15.15 7.24 0.11
N LEU A 119 14.09 7.90 0.55
CA LEU A 119 12.91 8.05 -0.28
C LEU A 119 13.13 9.18 -1.26
N GLU A 120 12.97 8.88 -2.53
CA GLU A 120 13.11 9.84 -3.60
C GLU A 120 11.79 9.98 -4.33
N PRO A 121 11.51 11.17 -4.92
CA PRO A 121 10.32 11.29 -5.75
C PRO A 121 10.34 10.26 -6.85
N ASN A 122 9.19 9.72 -7.19
CA ASN A 122 9.09 8.73 -8.24
C ASN A 122 9.45 9.38 -9.59
N PRO A 123 10.53 8.92 -10.25
CA PRO A 123 10.96 9.52 -11.50
C PRO A 123 10.17 9.04 -12.72
N MET A 124 9.34 8.01 -12.53
CA MET A 124 8.65 7.40 -13.65
C MET A 124 7.38 8.17 -14.01
N THR A 125 7.19 8.40 -15.29
CA THR A 125 5.95 8.95 -15.81
C THR A 125 5.15 7.78 -16.39
N SER A 126 4.30 7.22 -15.57
CA SER A 126 3.44 6.10 -15.99
C SER A 126 2.07 6.29 -15.39
N VAL A 127 1.14 5.42 -15.73
CA VAL A 127 -0.20 5.46 -15.14
C VAL A 127 -0.17 5.29 -13.63
N TYR A 128 0.92 4.71 -13.11
CA TYR A 128 1.08 4.50 -11.67
C TYR A 128 1.66 5.72 -10.95
N SER A 129 2.33 6.62 -11.67
CA SER A 129 3.13 7.66 -11.04
C SER A 129 2.33 8.63 -10.20
N ASP A 130 1.04 8.80 -10.49
CA ASP A 130 0.17 9.67 -9.71
C ASP A 130 -0.12 9.10 -8.32
N TYR A 131 -0.03 7.78 -8.17
CA TYR A 131 -0.39 7.09 -6.94
C TYR A 131 0.80 6.49 -6.21
N LEU A 132 1.98 6.57 -6.81
CA LEU A 132 3.22 6.09 -6.22
C LEU A 132 4.14 7.28 -5.98
N SER A 133 4.07 7.83 -4.78
CA SER A 133 4.68 9.13 -4.46
C SER A 133 6.21 9.09 -4.45
N ASN A 134 6.77 7.99 -3.97
CA ASN A 134 8.20 7.87 -3.73
C ASN A 134 8.67 6.48 -4.11
N VAL A 135 9.97 6.39 -4.28
CA VAL A 135 10.64 5.11 -4.53
C VAL A 135 11.91 5.07 -3.69
N ALA A 136 12.30 3.87 -3.29
CA ALA A 136 13.56 3.64 -2.62
C ALA A 136 14.21 2.38 -3.15
N GLN A 137 15.53 2.35 -3.16
CA GLN A 137 16.28 1.17 -3.49
C GLN A 137 16.52 0.34 -2.24
N ILE A 138 16.23 -0.95 -2.32
CA ILE A 138 16.44 -1.90 -1.24
C ILE A 138 17.18 -3.12 -1.80
N HIS A 139 17.48 -4.10 -0.94
CA HIS A 139 18.30 -5.24 -1.34
C HIS A 139 17.75 -6.01 -2.55
N GLN A 140 16.44 -6.19 -2.63
CA GLN A 140 15.81 -6.95 -3.70
C GLN A 140 15.41 -6.09 -4.89
N GLY A 141 15.78 -4.82 -4.94
CA GLY A 141 15.44 -3.93 -6.05
C GLY A 141 14.83 -2.63 -5.56
N PHE A 142 13.72 -2.25 -6.16
CA PHE A 142 13.05 -1.00 -5.82
C PHE A 142 11.71 -1.28 -5.16
N ILE A 143 11.36 -0.45 -4.19
CA ILE A 143 10.03 -0.41 -3.61
C ILE A 143 9.40 0.93 -3.95
N SER A 144 8.15 0.90 -4.38
CA SER A 144 7.39 2.12 -4.68
C SER A 144 6.35 2.33 -3.60
N ILE A 145 6.25 3.54 -3.08
CA ILE A 145 5.37 3.85 -1.96
C ILE A 145 4.02 4.29 -2.47
N LEU A 146 2.98 3.62 -2.02
CA LEU A 146 1.61 3.92 -2.41
C LEU A 146 1.14 5.16 -1.67
N ASP A 147 0.64 6.13 -2.41
CA ASP A 147 0.10 7.36 -1.85
C ASP A 147 -1.38 7.17 -1.53
N LEU A 148 -1.65 6.81 -0.29
CA LEU A 148 -3.02 6.54 0.15
C LEU A 148 -3.90 7.78 0.14
N ASP A 149 -3.31 8.95 0.35
CA ASP A 149 -4.07 10.19 0.36
C ASP A 149 -4.58 10.56 -1.03
N LYS A 150 -3.82 10.20 -2.07
CA LYS A 150 -4.26 10.41 -3.45
C LYS A 150 -5.27 9.35 -3.89
N LEU A 151 -5.07 8.10 -3.47
CA LEU A 151 -6.00 7.02 -3.81
C LEU A 151 -7.33 7.19 -3.10
N PHE A 152 -7.29 7.58 -1.84
CA PHE A 152 -8.47 7.65 -0.98
C PHE A 152 -8.53 9.03 -0.31
N PRO A 153 -8.85 10.07 -1.07
CA PRO A 153 -8.94 11.41 -0.50
C PRO A 153 -10.11 11.50 0.49
N PRO A 154 -10.05 12.47 1.41
CA PRO A 154 -11.17 12.65 2.34
C PRO A 154 -12.46 12.97 1.60
N ILE A 155 -13.58 12.57 2.19
CA ILE A 155 -14.89 12.92 1.66
C ILE A 155 -15.08 14.41 1.83
N GLU A 156 -15.38 15.10 0.72
CA GLU A 156 -15.67 16.51 0.78
C GLU A 156 -17.15 16.70 1.13
N GLU A 157 -17.39 17.54 2.12
CA GLU A 157 -18.75 17.93 2.46
C GLU A 157 -19.05 19.26 1.77
N GLU A 158 -20.18 19.33 1.13
CA GLU A 158 -20.64 20.56 0.50
C GLU A 158 -21.45 21.41 1.47
#